data_f7b58e29a85802f19d89f3996e83f4ec
#
_entry.id   f7b58e29a85802f19d89f3996e83f4ec
#
_cell.length_a   1.000
_cell.length_b   1.000
_cell.length_c   1.000
_cell.angle_alpha   90.00
_cell.angle_beta   90.00
_cell.angle_gamma   90.00
#
_symmetry.space_group_name_H-M   'P 1'
#
loop_
_entity.id
_entity.type
_entity.pdbx_description
1 polymer ?
#
loop_
_entity_poly.entity_id
_entity_poly.type
_entity_poly.pdbx_seq_one_letter_code
_entity_poly.pdbx_strand_id
1 'polypeptide(L)'
;MADSLTGKIALVTGGSRGIGAGIVGRLAAEGADIAFTYRTDEGAADAVAERVRSRGRRVVAIAADLCEAAAVARTVEATLAEFGGLDILVNNAGITHWGSIAQTALTDFDRLVAVDARAPFLMMQAVADRLSDEGRIVNISSGVTAMPLPGMGLYSGAKAFVDQITMVAALEFAARRITVNAVNPGSVASGPFAHLSEEQLVQAGSAFALGRMGQPQDVAGVVAFLSSADAGFITGQIIYCAGGQTGPVRRN
;
A
#
# COMPACT_ATOMS: atom_id res chain seq x y z
N MET A 1 5.78 -17.73 11.93
CA MET A 1 4.85 -17.56 10.79
C MET A 1 5.59 -17.56 9.43
N ALA A 2 6.72 -18.25 9.35
CA ALA A 2 7.31 -18.51 8.04
C ALA A 2 6.34 -19.40 7.24
N ASP A 3 6.23 -19.12 5.92
CA ASP A 3 5.40 -19.88 4.98
C ASP A 3 3.86 -19.72 5.09
N SER A 4 3.37 -18.72 5.80
CA SER A 4 1.92 -18.50 5.98
C SER A 4 1.19 -18.16 4.65
N LEU A 5 1.93 -17.76 3.61
CA LEU A 5 1.42 -17.38 2.28
C LEU A 5 1.90 -18.32 1.17
N THR A 6 2.38 -19.54 1.51
CA THR A 6 2.82 -20.51 0.52
C THR A 6 1.70 -20.85 -0.47
N GLY A 7 2.03 -20.76 -1.77
CA GLY A 7 1.09 -20.99 -2.86
C GLY A 7 0.15 -19.83 -3.16
N LYS A 8 0.27 -18.70 -2.45
CA LYS A 8 -0.49 -17.48 -2.72
C LYS A 8 0.21 -16.61 -3.75
N ILE A 9 -0.58 -15.89 -4.52
CA ILE A 9 -0.13 -14.93 -5.53
C ILE A 9 -0.55 -13.53 -5.09
N ALA A 10 0.43 -12.64 -4.94
CA ALA A 10 0.20 -11.26 -4.50
C ALA A 10 0.56 -10.24 -5.58
N LEU A 11 -0.34 -9.29 -5.82
CA LEU A 11 -0.09 -8.10 -6.63
C LEU A 11 0.09 -6.88 -5.71
N VAL A 12 1.26 -6.24 -5.79
CA VAL A 12 1.59 -5.03 -5.02
C VAL A 12 1.80 -3.84 -5.95
N THR A 13 0.98 -2.81 -5.86
CA THR A 13 1.20 -1.59 -6.65
C THR A 13 2.31 -0.74 -6.02
N GLY A 14 3.23 -0.20 -6.86
CA GLY A 14 4.34 0.63 -6.38
C GLY A 14 5.37 -0.14 -5.54
N GLY A 15 5.71 -1.36 -5.95
CA GLY A 15 6.54 -2.31 -5.18
C GLY A 15 8.05 -2.09 -5.25
N SER A 16 8.57 -1.14 -6.06
CA SER A 16 10.01 -1.04 -6.31
C SER A 16 10.80 -0.30 -5.22
N ARG A 17 10.15 0.44 -4.31
CA ARG A 17 10.82 1.22 -3.26
C ARG A 17 9.96 1.43 -2.01
N GLY A 18 10.59 1.93 -0.94
CA GLY A 18 9.90 2.36 0.29
C GLY A 18 9.03 1.27 0.91
N ILE A 19 7.82 1.64 1.31
CA ILE A 19 6.84 0.73 1.93
C ILE A 19 6.53 -0.43 0.99
N GLY A 20 6.32 -0.16 -0.31
CA GLY A 20 6.00 -1.20 -1.29
C GLY A 20 7.09 -2.27 -1.41
N ALA A 21 8.37 -1.88 -1.47
CA ALA A 21 9.48 -2.83 -1.49
C ALA A 21 9.58 -3.64 -0.18
N GLY A 22 9.27 -3.02 0.96
CA GLY A 22 9.14 -3.72 2.24
C GLY A 22 8.03 -4.77 2.23
N ILE A 23 6.85 -4.41 1.68
CA ILE A 23 5.71 -5.31 1.53
C ILE A 23 6.07 -6.49 0.61
N VAL A 24 6.58 -6.22 -0.61
CA VAL A 24 7.04 -7.25 -1.55
C VAL A 24 8.00 -8.22 -0.88
N GLY A 25 9.04 -7.69 -0.22
CA GLY A 25 10.04 -8.51 0.47
C GLY A 25 9.45 -9.36 1.60
N ARG A 26 8.48 -8.83 2.34
CA ARG A 26 7.83 -9.55 3.45
C ARG A 26 6.88 -10.64 2.93
N LEU A 27 6.01 -10.36 1.97
CA LEU A 27 5.10 -11.35 1.41
C LEU A 27 5.87 -12.50 0.74
N ALA A 28 6.95 -12.19 0.02
CA ALA A 28 7.84 -13.22 -0.54
C ALA A 28 8.53 -14.07 0.53
N ALA A 29 8.94 -13.47 1.65
CA ALA A 29 9.54 -14.20 2.78
C ALA A 29 8.51 -15.12 3.50
N GLU A 30 7.22 -14.86 3.35
CA GLU A 30 6.13 -15.70 3.86
C GLU A 30 5.60 -16.70 2.79
N GLY A 31 6.27 -16.82 1.65
CA GLY A 31 6.02 -17.87 0.67
C GLY A 31 5.17 -17.46 -0.52
N ALA A 32 4.75 -16.20 -0.66
CA ALA A 32 3.95 -15.74 -1.80
C ALA A 32 4.81 -15.57 -3.07
N ASP A 33 4.24 -15.89 -4.22
CA ASP A 33 4.71 -15.43 -5.52
C ASP A 33 4.21 -14.01 -5.78
N ILE A 34 5.01 -13.15 -6.44
CA ILE A 34 4.81 -11.70 -6.43
C ILE A 34 4.70 -11.12 -7.84
N ALA A 35 3.61 -10.40 -8.12
CA ALA A 35 3.59 -9.35 -9.13
C ALA A 35 3.73 -8.00 -8.43
N PHE A 36 4.49 -7.07 -8.99
CA PHE A 36 4.49 -5.71 -8.48
C PHE A 36 4.66 -4.69 -9.59
N THR A 37 4.07 -3.49 -9.39
CA THR A 37 4.24 -2.41 -10.35
C THR A 37 5.35 -1.45 -9.94
N TYR A 38 5.99 -0.84 -10.94
CA TYR A 38 6.86 0.32 -10.81
C TYR A 38 6.56 1.31 -11.93
N ARG A 39 6.97 2.58 -11.80
CA ARG A 39 6.69 3.57 -12.84
C ARG A 39 7.86 3.77 -13.81
N THR A 40 9.02 4.15 -13.32
CA THR A 40 10.15 4.57 -14.16
C THR A 40 11.49 3.99 -13.75
N ASP A 41 11.67 3.58 -12.50
CA ASP A 41 12.95 3.10 -11.97
C ASP A 41 13.03 1.58 -12.12
N GLU A 42 13.48 1.14 -13.30
CA GLU A 42 13.65 -0.26 -13.65
C GLU A 42 14.75 -0.92 -12.80
N GLY A 43 15.86 -0.20 -12.56
CA GLY A 43 16.94 -0.74 -11.74
C GLY A 43 16.54 -1.02 -10.30
N ALA A 44 15.71 -0.14 -9.70
CA ALA A 44 15.15 -0.42 -8.38
C ALA A 44 14.16 -1.58 -8.42
N ALA A 45 13.38 -1.74 -9.49
CA ALA A 45 12.47 -2.85 -9.66
C ALA A 45 13.23 -4.18 -9.79
N ASP A 46 14.29 -4.23 -10.60
CA ASP A 46 15.13 -5.40 -10.78
C ASP A 46 15.79 -5.83 -9.46
N ALA A 47 16.30 -4.88 -8.68
CA ALA A 47 16.89 -5.17 -7.37
C ALA A 47 15.88 -5.78 -6.39
N VAL A 48 14.60 -5.36 -6.45
CA VAL A 48 13.54 -5.97 -5.66
C VAL A 48 13.21 -7.37 -6.18
N ALA A 49 13.07 -7.53 -7.49
CA ALA A 49 12.77 -8.82 -8.12
C ALA A 49 13.86 -9.86 -7.79
N GLU A 50 15.13 -9.49 -7.83
CA GLU A 50 16.23 -10.39 -7.49
C GLU A 50 16.16 -10.86 -6.02
N ARG A 51 15.82 -9.98 -5.10
CA ARG A 51 15.59 -10.36 -3.69
C ARG A 51 14.41 -11.32 -3.50
N VAL A 52 13.38 -11.26 -4.36
CA VAL A 52 12.28 -12.23 -4.34
C VAL A 52 12.73 -13.57 -4.91
N ARG A 53 13.46 -13.57 -6.04
CA ARG A 53 14.03 -14.79 -6.66
C ARG A 53 14.97 -15.52 -5.73
N SER A 54 15.82 -14.79 -5.00
CA SER A 54 16.75 -15.39 -4.02
C SER A 54 16.08 -16.13 -2.87
N ARG A 55 14.77 -15.90 -2.66
CA ARG A 55 13.92 -16.65 -1.72
C ARG A 55 13.20 -17.84 -2.37
N GLY A 56 13.49 -18.16 -3.63
CA GLY A 56 12.83 -19.23 -4.36
C GLY A 56 11.40 -18.91 -4.77
N ARG A 57 11.01 -17.64 -4.85
CA ARG A 57 9.67 -17.23 -5.26
C ARG A 57 9.66 -16.70 -6.69
N ARG A 58 8.55 -16.94 -7.42
CA ARG A 58 8.34 -16.35 -8.74
C ARG A 58 8.03 -14.87 -8.58
N VAL A 59 8.48 -14.06 -9.54
CA VAL A 59 8.24 -12.62 -9.51
C VAL A 59 8.16 -12.03 -10.92
N VAL A 60 7.21 -11.12 -11.13
CA VAL A 60 7.14 -10.25 -12.29
C VAL A 60 7.07 -8.78 -11.86
N ALA A 61 7.95 -7.96 -12.43
CA ALA A 61 7.93 -6.50 -12.28
C ALA A 61 7.24 -5.89 -13.51
N ILE A 62 6.20 -5.09 -13.29
CA ILE A 62 5.33 -4.56 -14.35
C ILE A 62 5.50 -3.04 -14.40
N ALA A 63 6.01 -2.50 -15.51
CA ALA A 63 6.08 -1.06 -15.73
C ALA A 63 4.66 -0.51 -15.96
N ALA A 64 4.17 0.35 -15.08
CA ALA A 64 2.82 0.90 -15.15
C ALA A 64 2.74 2.31 -14.54
N ASP A 65 2.27 3.28 -15.31
CA ASP A 65 1.81 4.56 -14.74
C ASP A 65 0.32 4.45 -14.39
N LEU A 66 0.03 4.36 -13.10
CA LEU A 66 -1.33 4.20 -12.59
C LEU A 66 -2.15 5.50 -12.65
N CYS A 67 -1.59 6.61 -13.15
CA CYS A 67 -2.38 7.74 -13.64
C CYS A 67 -3.24 7.35 -14.84
N GLU A 68 -2.87 6.32 -15.60
CA GLU A 68 -3.60 5.83 -16.74
C GLU A 68 -4.55 4.70 -16.34
N ALA A 69 -5.86 4.88 -16.50
CA ALA A 69 -6.84 3.84 -16.18
C ALA A 69 -6.59 2.52 -16.93
N ALA A 70 -6.14 2.59 -18.20
CA ALA A 70 -5.81 1.42 -18.99
C ALA A 70 -4.61 0.63 -18.43
N ALA A 71 -3.67 1.29 -17.73
CA ALA A 71 -2.54 0.60 -17.11
C ALA A 71 -2.97 -0.30 -15.93
N VAL A 72 -4.07 0.05 -15.26
CA VAL A 72 -4.66 -0.78 -14.19
C VAL A 72 -5.10 -2.13 -14.74
N ALA A 73 -5.91 -2.13 -15.81
CA ALA A 73 -6.39 -3.36 -16.43
C ALA A 73 -5.21 -4.21 -16.95
N ARG A 74 -4.25 -3.59 -17.66
CA ARG A 74 -3.03 -4.28 -18.14
C ARG A 74 -2.22 -4.91 -17.00
N THR A 75 -2.15 -4.27 -15.84
CA THR A 75 -1.44 -4.81 -14.67
C THR A 75 -2.08 -6.10 -14.15
N VAL A 76 -3.40 -6.12 -14.04
CA VAL A 76 -4.14 -7.31 -13.59
C VAL A 76 -4.00 -8.44 -14.61
N GLU A 77 -4.19 -8.15 -15.91
CA GLU A 77 -4.05 -9.15 -16.97
C GLU A 77 -2.63 -9.73 -17.03
N ALA A 78 -1.59 -8.90 -16.90
CA ALA A 78 -0.21 -9.37 -16.88
C ALA A 78 0.07 -10.27 -15.65
N THR A 79 -0.51 -9.96 -14.49
CA THR A 79 -0.42 -10.81 -13.30
C THR A 79 -1.07 -12.16 -13.52
N LEU A 80 -2.29 -12.18 -14.06
CA LEU A 80 -3.02 -13.41 -14.33
C LEU A 80 -2.35 -14.26 -15.42
N ALA A 81 -1.79 -13.63 -16.44
CA ALA A 81 -1.05 -14.33 -17.51
C ALA A 81 0.21 -15.02 -16.97
N GLU A 82 0.95 -14.37 -16.03
CA GLU A 82 2.18 -14.93 -15.45
C GLU A 82 1.90 -16.06 -14.45
N PHE A 83 0.89 -15.91 -13.59
CA PHE A 83 0.70 -16.79 -12.45
C PHE A 83 -0.52 -17.70 -12.54
N GLY A 84 -1.48 -17.39 -13.42
CA GLY A 84 -2.74 -18.14 -13.57
C GLY A 84 -3.81 -17.81 -12.52
N GLY A 85 -3.55 -16.91 -11.58
CA GLY A 85 -4.48 -16.53 -10.51
C GLY A 85 -4.02 -15.31 -9.73
N LEU A 86 -4.84 -14.88 -8.78
CA LEU A 86 -4.52 -13.78 -7.87
C LEU A 86 -5.26 -13.99 -6.54
N ASP A 87 -4.54 -13.96 -5.42
CA ASP A 87 -5.09 -14.17 -4.06
C ASP A 87 -5.05 -12.88 -3.23
N ILE A 88 -4.05 -12.04 -3.44
CA ILE A 88 -3.79 -10.88 -2.60
C ILE A 88 -3.56 -9.65 -3.49
N LEU A 89 -4.34 -8.58 -3.25
CA LEU A 89 -4.11 -7.26 -3.83
C LEU A 89 -3.64 -6.31 -2.74
N VAL A 90 -2.50 -5.64 -2.96
CA VAL A 90 -2.04 -4.54 -2.12
C VAL A 90 -1.99 -3.26 -2.93
N ASN A 91 -2.92 -2.35 -2.67
CA ASN A 91 -2.94 -1.00 -3.25
C ASN A 91 -2.00 -0.10 -2.43
N ASN A 92 -0.73 -0.04 -2.84
CA ASN A 92 0.29 0.74 -2.14
C ASN A 92 0.81 1.94 -2.95
N ALA A 93 0.70 1.92 -4.27
CA ALA A 93 1.14 3.06 -5.10
C ALA A 93 0.49 4.36 -4.62
N GLY A 94 1.28 5.40 -4.51
CA GLY A 94 0.82 6.72 -4.08
C GLY A 94 1.87 7.79 -4.28
N ILE A 95 1.42 9.04 -4.28
CA ILE A 95 2.26 10.24 -4.30
C ILE A 95 1.81 11.15 -3.16
N THR A 96 2.74 11.95 -2.65
CA THR A 96 2.43 12.93 -1.62
C THR A 96 2.36 14.31 -2.26
N HIS A 97 1.37 15.12 -1.89
CA HIS A 97 1.29 16.52 -2.24
C HIS A 97 1.33 17.36 -0.96
N TRP A 98 2.13 18.39 -0.96
CA TRP A 98 2.21 19.38 0.10
C TRP A 98 1.98 20.77 -0.48
N GLY A 99 0.81 21.32 -0.23
CA GLY A 99 0.41 22.64 -0.70
C GLY A 99 -0.91 23.09 -0.06
N SER A 100 -1.10 24.41 0.08
CA SER A 100 -2.36 24.95 0.59
C SER A 100 -3.50 24.70 -0.42
N ILE A 101 -4.73 24.58 0.06
CA ILE A 101 -5.91 24.43 -0.81
C ILE A 101 -5.98 25.57 -1.84
N ALA A 102 -5.68 26.80 -1.41
CA ALA A 102 -5.76 27.97 -2.27
C ALA A 102 -4.70 28.02 -3.39
N GLN A 103 -3.59 27.30 -3.24
CA GLN A 103 -2.44 27.33 -4.17
C GLN A 103 -2.23 26.02 -4.92
N THR A 104 -3.03 24.98 -4.63
CA THR A 104 -2.93 23.70 -5.31
C THR A 104 -3.32 23.86 -6.78
N ALA A 105 -2.39 23.54 -7.69
CA ALA A 105 -2.66 23.57 -9.12
C ALA A 105 -3.61 22.44 -9.52
N LEU A 106 -4.46 22.66 -10.52
CA LEU A 106 -5.38 21.63 -11.02
C LEU A 106 -4.64 20.39 -11.51
N THR A 107 -3.47 20.56 -12.13
CA THR A 107 -2.61 19.45 -12.59
C THR A 107 -2.14 18.56 -11.43
N ASP A 108 -1.82 19.15 -10.27
CA ASP A 108 -1.43 18.40 -9.08
C ASP A 108 -2.63 17.68 -8.47
N PHE A 109 -3.79 18.35 -8.45
CA PHE A 109 -5.06 17.76 -8.02
C PHE A 109 -5.39 16.54 -8.87
N ASP A 110 -5.43 16.68 -10.20
CA ASP A 110 -5.79 15.60 -11.13
C ASP A 110 -4.83 14.42 -11.00
N ARG A 111 -3.53 14.69 -10.92
CA ARG A 111 -2.51 13.66 -10.80
C ARG A 111 -2.62 12.90 -9.48
N LEU A 112 -2.78 13.61 -8.36
CA LEU A 112 -2.87 12.98 -7.06
C LEU A 112 -4.14 12.14 -6.94
N VAL A 113 -5.28 12.68 -7.36
CA VAL A 113 -6.55 11.94 -7.37
C VAL A 113 -6.47 10.71 -8.29
N ALA A 114 -5.80 10.82 -9.43
CA ALA A 114 -5.61 9.68 -10.34
C ALA A 114 -4.86 8.53 -9.67
N VAL A 115 -3.77 8.81 -8.94
CA VAL A 115 -2.92 7.77 -8.33
C VAL A 115 -3.46 7.31 -6.99
N ASP A 116 -3.85 8.26 -6.10
CA ASP A 116 -4.10 7.95 -4.70
C ASP A 116 -5.57 7.63 -4.39
N ALA A 117 -6.51 7.94 -5.32
CA ALA A 117 -7.92 7.64 -5.15
C ALA A 117 -8.46 6.76 -6.28
N ARG A 118 -8.34 7.21 -7.55
CA ARG A 118 -8.90 6.49 -8.70
C ARG A 118 -8.21 5.14 -8.95
N ALA A 119 -6.87 5.07 -8.88
CA ALA A 119 -6.17 3.82 -9.15
C ALA A 119 -6.53 2.69 -8.17
N PRO A 120 -6.53 2.87 -6.83
CA PRO A 120 -6.97 1.79 -5.94
C PRO A 120 -8.43 1.39 -6.15
N PHE A 121 -9.33 2.32 -6.48
CA PHE A 121 -10.71 1.99 -6.84
C PHE A 121 -10.76 1.10 -8.08
N LEU A 122 -10.09 1.50 -9.16
CA LEU A 122 -10.05 0.74 -10.41
C LEU A 122 -9.34 -0.61 -10.25
N MET A 123 -8.30 -0.71 -9.41
CA MET A 123 -7.67 -1.99 -9.07
C MET A 123 -8.66 -2.94 -8.41
N MET A 124 -9.41 -2.49 -7.41
CA MET A 124 -10.45 -3.32 -6.78
C MET A 124 -11.54 -3.73 -7.78
N GLN A 125 -11.96 -2.81 -8.64
CA GLN A 125 -12.91 -3.12 -9.73
C GLN A 125 -12.35 -4.18 -10.69
N ALA A 126 -11.10 -4.04 -11.13
CA ALA A 126 -10.48 -4.96 -12.08
C ALA A 126 -10.28 -6.38 -11.51
N VAL A 127 -10.12 -6.51 -10.18
CA VAL A 127 -9.97 -7.82 -9.53
C VAL A 127 -11.28 -8.38 -8.98
N ALA A 128 -12.39 -7.66 -9.07
CA ALA A 128 -13.66 -8.04 -8.43
C ALA A 128 -14.09 -9.49 -8.74
N ASP A 129 -13.98 -9.92 -10.01
CA ASP A 129 -14.32 -11.28 -10.46
C ASP A 129 -13.08 -12.16 -10.69
N ARG A 130 -11.89 -11.67 -10.46
CA ARG A 130 -10.60 -12.32 -10.77
C ARG A 130 -9.82 -12.77 -9.54
N LEU A 131 -10.03 -12.12 -8.40
CA LEU A 131 -9.43 -12.50 -7.13
C LEU A 131 -10.02 -13.84 -6.68
N SER A 132 -9.21 -14.71 -6.11
CA SER A 132 -9.67 -16.00 -5.55
C SER A 132 -10.71 -15.77 -4.44
N ASP A 133 -11.61 -16.73 -4.25
CA ASP A 133 -12.44 -16.75 -3.05
C ASP A 133 -11.56 -16.81 -1.81
N GLU A 134 -12.00 -16.20 -0.72
CA GLU A 134 -11.18 -15.98 0.48
C GLU A 134 -9.93 -15.11 0.21
N GLY A 135 -9.93 -14.33 -0.85
CA GLY A 135 -8.86 -13.40 -1.21
C GLY A 135 -8.69 -12.26 -0.19
N ARG A 136 -7.63 -11.52 -0.33
CA ARG A 136 -7.25 -10.42 0.55
C ARG A 136 -7.00 -9.15 -0.23
N ILE A 137 -7.60 -8.04 0.19
CA ILE A 137 -7.30 -6.71 -0.34
C ILE A 137 -6.81 -5.84 0.81
N VAL A 138 -5.62 -5.28 0.66
CA VAL A 138 -5.04 -4.35 1.63
C VAL A 138 -4.73 -3.02 0.94
N ASN A 139 -5.39 -1.96 1.38
CA ASN A 139 -5.18 -0.61 0.87
C ASN A 139 -4.20 0.15 1.78
N ILE A 140 -3.16 0.75 1.22
CA ILE A 140 -2.27 1.64 1.99
C ILE A 140 -2.82 3.05 1.91
N SER A 141 -3.42 3.48 3.00
CA SER A 141 -3.91 4.83 3.20
C SER A 141 -2.86 5.69 3.95
N SER A 142 -3.25 6.47 4.93
CA SER A 142 -2.32 7.32 5.69
C SER A 142 -2.89 7.76 7.03
N GLY A 143 -2.04 7.92 8.03
CA GLY A 143 -2.41 8.51 9.32
C GLY A 143 -2.95 9.95 9.23
N VAL A 144 -2.70 10.66 8.14
CA VAL A 144 -3.23 12.02 7.92
C VAL A 144 -4.75 12.08 7.83
N THR A 145 -5.43 10.94 7.62
CA THR A 145 -6.90 10.89 7.62
C THR A 145 -7.49 11.15 9.01
N ALA A 146 -6.76 10.81 10.07
CA ALA A 146 -7.15 11.11 11.46
C ALA A 146 -6.42 12.33 12.04
N MET A 147 -5.36 12.80 11.39
CA MET A 147 -4.51 13.92 11.86
C MET A 147 -4.42 14.98 10.76
N PRO A 148 -5.40 15.88 10.66
CA PRO A 148 -5.35 16.93 9.66
C PRO A 148 -4.15 17.85 9.88
N LEU A 149 -3.37 18.06 8.81
CA LEU A 149 -2.20 18.92 8.79
C LEU A 149 -2.38 20.03 7.76
N PRO A 150 -2.07 21.28 8.07
CA PRO A 150 -2.03 22.35 7.08
C PRO A 150 -1.14 21.96 5.89
N GLY A 151 -1.60 22.20 4.67
CA GLY A 151 -0.88 21.84 3.44
C GLY A 151 -1.11 20.40 2.96
N MET A 152 -1.79 19.56 3.71
CA MET A 152 -2.07 18.17 3.31
C MET A 152 -3.51 17.93 2.88
N GLY A 153 -4.30 18.98 2.63
CA GLY A 153 -5.74 18.85 2.38
C GLY A 153 -6.08 17.96 1.19
N LEU A 154 -5.40 18.12 0.06
CA LEU A 154 -5.62 17.28 -1.13
C LEU A 154 -5.25 15.81 -0.86
N TYR A 155 -4.06 15.58 -0.31
CA TYR A 155 -3.57 14.23 0.00
C TYR A 155 -4.46 13.52 1.03
N SER A 156 -4.80 14.23 2.11
CA SER A 156 -5.68 13.72 3.16
C SER A 156 -7.06 13.36 2.62
N GLY A 157 -7.64 14.18 1.74
CA GLY A 157 -8.91 13.90 1.09
C GLY A 157 -8.87 12.64 0.22
N ALA A 158 -7.81 12.45 -0.58
CA ALA A 158 -7.64 11.26 -1.39
C ALA A 158 -7.47 9.99 -0.52
N LYS A 159 -6.73 10.07 0.59
CA LYS A 159 -6.58 8.93 1.52
C LYS A 159 -7.85 8.65 2.33
N ALA A 160 -8.63 9.67 2.68
CA ALA A 160 -9.95 9.48 3.27
C ALA A 160 -10.94 8.79 2.31
N PHE A 161 -10.85 9.09 1.01
CA PHE A 161 -11.57 8.33 -0.01
C PHE A 161 -11.19 6.84 0.02
N VAL A 162 -9.90 6.51 0.13
CA VAL A 162 -9.43 5.11 0.23
C VAL A 162 -9.97 4.43 1.49
N ASP A 163 -9.95 5.12 2.63
CA ASP A 163 -10.53 4.59 3.88
C ASP A 163 -12.02 4.26 3.68
N GLN A 164 -12.79 5.16 3.06
CA GLN A 164 -14.21 4.97 2.86
C GLN A 164 -14.52 3.83 1.88
N ILE A 165 -13.84 3.76 0.72
CA ILE A 165 -14.08 2.67 -0.24
C ILE A 165 -13.64 1.30 0.31
N THR A 166 -12.67 1.26 1.23
CA THR A 166 -12.27 0.03 1.95
C THR A 166 -13.46 -0.56 2.73
N MET A 167 -14.16 0.28 3.49
CA MET A 167 -15.30 -0.18 4.29
C MET A 167 -16.46 -0.65 3.40
N VAL A 168 -16.74 0.05 2.31
CA VAL A 168 -17.80 -0.34 1.37
C VAL A 168 -17.44 -1.63 0.64
N ALA A 169 -16.22 -1.73 0.09
CA ALA A 169 -15.76 -2.93 -0.62
C ALA A 169 -15.74 -4.18 0.29
N ALA A 170 -15.47 -4.02 1.58
CA ALA A 170 -15.56 -5.12 2.55
C ALA A 170 -16.95 -5.76 2.61
N LEU A 171 -18.01 -4.95 2.45
CA LEU A 171 -19.39 -5.45 2.41
C LEU A 171 -19.73 -6.07 1.05
N GLU A 172 -19.29 -5.43 -0.03
CA GLU A 172 -19.59 -5.90 -1.41
C GLU A 172 -18.91 -7.23 -1.73
N PHE A 173 -17.69 -7.46 -1.23
CA PHE A 173 -16.94 -8.68 -1.52
C PHE A 173 -17.15 -9.81 -0.50
N ALA A 174 -17.94 -9.58 0.56
CA ALA A 174 -18.14 -10.52 1.65
C ALA A 174 -18.73 -11.87 1.23
N ALA A 175 -19.60 -11.89 0.20
CA ALA A 175 -20.19 -13.14 -0.32
C ALA A 175 -19.15 -14.15 -0.80
N ARG A 176 -17.98 -13.68 -1.23
CA ARG A 176 -16.83 -14.51 -1.64
C ARG A 176 -15.79 -14.67 -0.53
N ARG A 177 -16.12 -14.28 0.71
CA ARG A 177 -15.23 -14.29 1.88
C ARG A 177 -13.90 -13.53 1.64
N ILE A 178 -13.90 -12.55 0.72
CA ILE A 178 -12.78 -11.66 0.49
C ILE A 178 -12.77 -10.61 1.60
N THR A 179 -11.64 -10.44 2.28
CA THR A 179 -11.49 -9.36 3.25
C THR A 179 -10.85 -8.13 2.61
N VAL A 180 -11.33 -6.95 2.98
CA VAL A 180 -10.79 -5.66 2.50
C VAL A 180 -10.49 -4.78 3.69
N ASN A 181 -9.22 -4.40 3.88
CA ASN A 181 -8.79 -3.58 5.01
C ASN A 181 -7.84 -2.47 4.54
N ALA A 182 -7.73 -1.40 5.31
CA ALA A 182 -6.73 -0.37 5.09
C ALA A 182 -5.69 -0.36 6.22
N VAL A 183 -4.43 -0.12 5.85
CA VAL A 183 -3.35 0.21 6.78
C VAL A 183 -3.04 1.69 6.61
N ASN A 184 -3.04 2.43 7.72
CA ASN A 184 -2.77 3.86 7.78
C ASN A 184 -1.40 4.10 8.45
N PRO A 185 -0.30 4.15 7.67
CA PRO A 185 1.01 4.45 8.24
C PRO A 185 1.08 5.87 8.80
N GLY A 186 1.82 6.02 9.90
CA GLY A 186 2.36 7.31 10.30
C GLY A 186 3.53 7.71 9.41
N SER A 187 4.42 8.58 9.92
CA SER A 187 5.65 8.90 9.19
C SER A 187 6.60 7.70 9.21
N VAL A 188 6.96 7.26 7.99
CA VAL A 188 7.86 6.13 7.75
C VAL A 188 9.14 6.65 7.10
N ALA A 189 10.30 6.12 7.49
CA ALA A 189 11.62 6.48 6.96
C ALA A 189 11.77 6.00 5.48
N SER A 190 10.94 6.55 4.61
CA SER A 190 10.88 6.26 3.18
C SER A 190 10.18 7.39 2.42
N GLY A 191 10.14 7.33 1.09
CA GLY A 191 9.46 8.36 0.29
C GLY A 191 9.97 9.76 0.60
N PRO A 192 9.12 10.69 1.08
CA PRO A 192 9.53 12.06 1.40
C PRO A 192 10.62 12.15 2.47
N PHE A 193 10.78 11.13 3.31
CA PHE A 193 11.75 11.09 4.41
C PHE A 193 13.00 10.26 4.12
N ALA A 194 13.14 9.70 2.91
CA ALA A 194 14.27 8.84 2.53
C ALA A 194 15.63 9.56 2.51
N HIS A 195 15.62 10.89 2.46
CA HIS A 195 16.82 11.73 2.43
C HIS A 195 17.31 12.15 3.83
N LEU A 196 16.55 11.88 4.89
CA LEU A 196 16.90 12.27 6.26
C LEU A 196 18.11 11.47 6.76
N SER A 197 19.04 12.16 7.44
CA SER A 197 20.12 11.51 8.17
C SER A 197 19.60 10.74 9.39
N GLU A 198 20.43 9.86 9.94
CA GLU A 198 20.08 9.09 11.13
C GLU A 198 19.70 10.01 12.32
N GLU A 199 20.46 11.09 12.53
CA GLU A 199 20.17 12.09 13.56
C GLU A 199 18.82 12.78 13.35
N GLN A 200 18.50 13.13 12.09
CA GLN A 200 17.21 13.73 11.74
C GLN A 200 16.05 12.74 11.94
N LEU A 201 16.25 11.45 11.63
CA LEU A 201 15.27 10.41 11.87
C LEU A 201 15.02 10.21 13.37
N VAL A 202 16.05 10.24 14.21
CA VAL A 202 15.93 10.18 15.67
C VAL A 202 15.17 11.40 16.19
N GLN A 203 15.53 12.59 15.76
CA GLN A 203 14.85 13.82 16.16
C GLN A 203 13.37 13.80 15.76
N ALA A 204 13.06 13.44 14.52
CA ALA A 204 11.68 13.30 14.05
C ALA A 204 10.93 12.22 14.83
N GLY A 205 11.62 11.12 15.18
CA GLY A 205 11.11 10.01 15.96
C GLY A 205 10.65 10.39 17.37
N SER A 206 11.26 11.40 17.98
CA SER A 206 10.91 11.85 19.33
C SER A 206 9.46 12.36 19.47
N ALA A 207 8.81 12.71 18.37
CA ALA A 207 7.41 13.12 18.34
C ALA A 207 6.42 11.95 18.41
N PHE A 208 6.90 10.71 18.29
CA PHE A 208 6.08 9.50 18.34
C PHE A 208 6.14 8.87 19.73
N ALA A 209 5.03 8.26 20.17
CA ALA A 209 4.97 7.58 21.47
C ALA A 209 6.00 6.43 21.57
N LEU A 210 6.30 5.74 20.45
CA LEU A 210 7.33 4.70 20.41
C LEU A 210 8.76 5.26 20.22
N GLY A 211 8.97 6.57 20.23
CA GLY A 211 10.28 7.21 20.20
C GLY A 211 11.06 7.07 18.89
N ARG A 212 10.43 6.60 17.81
CA ARG A 212 11.06 6.45 16.51
C ARG A 212 10.08 6.64 15.35
N MET A 213 10.57 7.01 14.20
CA MET A 213 9.81 6.89 12.96
C MET A 213 9.56 5.43 12.60
N GLY A 214 8.46 5.18 11.90
CA GLY A 214 8.19 3.86 11.33
C GLY A 214 9.25 3.49 10.28
N GLN A 215 9.41 2.19 10.08
CA GLN A 215 10.20 1.62 8.99
C GLN A 215 9.26 0.92 8.00
N PRO A 216 9.63 0.75 6.71
CA PRO A 216 8.84 -0.02 5.76
C PRO A 216 8.42 -1.40 6.29
N GLN A 217 9.27 -2.05 7.09
CA GLN A 217 9.04 -3.35 7.70
C GLN A 217 7.92 -3.34 8.74
N ASP A 218 7.70 -2.22 9.45
CA ASP A 218 6.60 -2.09 10.40
C ASP A 218 5.25 -2.19 9.68
N VAL A 219 5.12 -1.50 8.54
CA VAL A 219 3.92 -1.55 7.70
C VAL A 219 3.77 -2.92 7.02
N ALA A 220 4.87 -3.46 6.48
CA ALA A 220 4.89 -4.76 5.81
C ALA A 220 4.44 -5.90 6.74
N GLY A 221 4.77 -5.83 8.03
CA GLY A 221 4.32 -6.79 9.03
C GLY A 221 2.80 -6.82 9.19
N VAL A 222 2.17 -5.65 9.24
CA VAL A 222 0.70 -5.53 9.31
C VAL A 222 0.05 -6.03 8.03
N VAL A 223 0.60 -5.66 6.85
CA VAL A 223 0.10 -6.13 5.55
C VAL A 223 0.18 -7.66 5.45
N ALA A 224 1.29 -8.27 5.85
CA ALA A 224 1.44 -9.72 5.80
C ALA A 224 0.43 -10.43 6.73
N PHE A 225 0.22 -9.93 7.93
CA PHE A 225 -0.82 -10.43 8.84
C PHE A 225 -2.21 -10.33 8.20
N LEU A 226 -2.60 -9.17 7.66
CA LEU A 226 -3.90 -8.99 7.00
C LEU A 226 -4.06 -9.85 5.73
N SER A 227 -2.96 -10.26 5.11
CA SER A 227 -2.94 -11.15 3.95
C SER A 227 -3.03 -12.63 4.33
N SER A 228 -2.84 -12.98 5.59
CA SER A 228 -2.83 -14.36 6.07
C SER A 228 -4.23 -14.90 6.40
N ALA A 229 -4.31 -16.20 6.70
CA ALA A 229 -5.52 -16.85 7.16
C ALA A 229 -5.95 -16.36 8.58
N ASP A 230 -4.96 -15.95 9.41
CA ASP A 230 -5.20 -15.48 10.78
C ASP A 230 -6.07 -14.21 10.83
N ALA A 231 -6.05 -13.41 9.75
CA ALA A 231 -6.89 -12.22 9.61
C ALA A 231 -8.24 -12.49 8.91
N GLY A 232 -8.63 -13.75 8.74
CA GLY A 232 -9.83 -14.14 7.98
C GLY A 232 -11.17 -13.59 8.50
N PHE A 233 -11.20 -13.08 9.72
CA PHE A 233 -12.39 -12.43 10.31
C PHE A 233 -12.22 -10.90 10.49
N ILE A 234 -11.15 -10.32 9.92
CA ILE A 234 -10.88 -8.88 9.95
C ILE A 234 -11.20 -8.31 8.57
N THR A 235 -12.26 -7.52 8.46
CA THR A 235 -12.65 -6.85 7.21
C THR A 235 -13.30 -5.49 7.50
N GLY A 236 -13.17 -4.53 6.57
CA GLY A 236 -13.67 -3.17 6.71
C GLY A 236 -12.90 -2.33 7.73
N GLN A 237 -11.73 -2.76 8.18
CA GLN A 237 -10.99 -2.08 9.24
C GLN A 237 -9.97 -1.09 8.67
N ILE A 238 -9.82 0.02 9.40
CA ILE A 238 -8.80 1.04 9.16
C ILE A 238 -7.78 0.94 10.30
N ILE A 239 -6.62 0.35 10.01
CA ILE A 239 -5.62 0.01 11.02
C ILE A 239 -4.47 1.01 11.01
N TYR A 240 -4.31 1.75 12.09
CA TYR A 240 -3.21 2.72 12.21
C TYR A 240 -1.91 2.02 12.62
N CYS A 241 -0.91 2.08 11.72
CA CYS A 241 0.46 1.63 11.95
C CYS A 241 1.35 2.87 12.10
N ALA A 242 1.19 3.60 13.20
CA ALA A 242 1.65 4.98 13.35
C ALA A 242 2.49 5.26 14.61
N GLY A 243 2.96 4.22 15.32
CA GLY A 243 3.85 4.40 16.47
C GLY A 243 3.28 5.25 17.62
N GLY A 244 1.93 5.26 17.76
CA GLY A 244 1.24 6.10 18.73
C GLY A 244 0.94 7.53 18.24
N GLN A 245 1.26 7.84 16.99
CA GLN A 245 0.84 9.09 16.33
C GLN A 245 -0.64 8.99 15.92
N THR A 246 -1.55 8.92 16.86
CA THR A 246 -2.99 8.82 16.61
C THR A 246 -3.70 10.07 17.13
N GLY A 247 -4.16 10.92 16.23
CA GLY A 247 -4.89 12.13 16.54
C GLY A 247 -4.00 13.37 16.72
N PRO A 248 -4.58 14.57 16.79
CA PRO A 248 -3.84 15.78 17.06
C PRO A 248 -3.15 15.62 18.41
N VAL A 249 -1.83 15.76 18.43
CA VAL A 249 -1.07 15.89 19.68
C VAL A 249 -1.68 17.08 20.42
N ARG A 250 -2.49 16.82 21.43
CA ARG A 250 -2.90 17.89 22.35
C ARG A 250 -1.62 18.34 23.04
N ARG A 251 -1.08 19.45 22.57
CA ARG A 251 -0.07 20.18 23.33
C ARG A 251 -0.79 20.74 24.54
N ASN A 252 -0.52 20.17 25.71
CA ASN A 252 -0.84 20.82 26.97
C ASN A 252 0.04 22.07 27.12
#